data_2908bd5e16187ed7a1f81426825bc595
#
_entry.id   2908bd5e16187ed7a1f81426825bc595
#
_cell.length_a   1.000
_cell.length_b   1.000
_cell.length_c   1.000
_cell.angle_alpha   90.00
_cell.angle_beta   90.00
_cell.angle_gamma   90.00
#
_symmetry.space_group_name_H-M   'P 1'
#
loop_
_entity.id
_entity.type
_entity.pdbx_description
1 polymer ?
#
loop_
_entity_poly.entity_id
_entity_poly.type
_entity_poly.pdbx_seq_one_letter_code
_entity_poly.pdbx_strand_id
1 'polypeptide(L)'
;MDKFSFGKPFKLNDYVIYPCPGCGRSSLKLDKETFNARVTSESHSIIEFIGFETELIKEVFTSVLVCENHECEEVVVCSGTGHVEMDITVNERGEQIQEYFSYYTPKVFIPPLKYIDIPTECPSEVCENLQEAFSLTLLSPGSAANKVRAAIENLLSVYNIPKYKLVKPKGKAKRERRLISLHERIALAAHRKKIFEKLNGLLFAVKWLGNEGSHATSGLTQSDLLDAYRLTEHILNALYPSGVDLQKRAREIVKNKGVKKQKKKFSRTSTIQ
;
A
#
# COMPACT_ATOMS: atom_id res chain seq x y z
N MET A 1 9.48 -10.53 -1.68
CA MET A 1 8.65 -10.89 -0.50
C MET A 1 7.19 -10.97 -0.95
N ASP A 2 6.49 -12.01 -0.56
CA ASP A 2 5.07 -12.19 -0.92
C ASP A 2 4.18 -11.32 -0.03
N LYS A 3 3.68 -10.20 -0.60
CA LYS A 3 2.81 -9.25 0.12
C LYS A 3 1.43 -9.83 0.48
N PHE A 4 1.08 -11.00 -0.06
CA PHE A 4 -0.12 -11.75 0.32
C PHE A 4 -0.03 -12.34 1.74
N SER A 5 1.18 -12.50 2.27
CA SER A 5 1.39 -13.06 3.60
C SER A 5 1.12 -12.10 4.76
N PHE A 6 0.99 -10.79 4.49
CA PHE A 6 0.87 -9.79 5.57
C PHE A 6 -0.40 -9.93 6.43
N GLY A 7 -1.46 -10.49 5.89
CA GLY A 7 -2.70 -10.76 6.62
C GLY A 7 -2.89 -12.22 7.05
N LYS A 8 -1.86 -13.08 6.90
CA LYS A 8 -1.97 -14.49 7.32
C LYS A 8 -1.89 -14.59 8.83
N PRO A 9 -2.64 -15.55 9.43
CA PRO A 9 -2.50 -15.87 10.85
C PRO A 9 -1.07 -16.34 11.17
N PHE A 10 -0.60 -16.03 12.37
CA PHE A 10 0.68 -16.47 12.90
C PHE A 10 0.56 -16.90 14.36
N LYS A 11 1.44 -17.79 14.82
CA LYS A 11 1.64 -18.11 16.23
C LYS A 11 2.71 -17.19 16.82
N LEU A 12 2.66 -16.88 18.12
CA LEU A 12 3.60 -15.96 18.77
C LEU A 12 5.09 -16.34 18.58
N ASN A 13 5.35 -17.63 18.39
CA ASN A 13 6.70 -18.14 18.19
C ASN A 13 7.11 -18.25 16.72
N ASP A 14 6.20 -17.97 15.78
CA ASP A 14 6.51 -17.98 14.36
C ASP A 14 7.45 -16.81 14.01
N TYR A 15 8.30 -17.06 13.04
CA TYR A 15 9.10 -15.99 12.44
C TYR A 15 8.26 -15.28 11.38
N VAL A 16 7.73 -14.12 11.75
CA VAL A 16 6.88 -13.31 10.86
C VAL A 16 7.72 -12.22 10.21
N ILE A 17 7.67 -12.11 8.89
CA ILE A 17 8.44 -11.15 8.11
C ILE A 17 7.52 -10.07 7.54
N TYR A 18 7.65 -8.84 8.04
CA TYR A 18 7.01 -7.66 7.47
C TYR A 18 8.08 -6.69 6.99
N PRO A 19 7.92 -6.06 5.80
CA PRO A 19 8.88 -5.06 5.33
C PRO A 19 8.77 -3.80 6.18
N CYS A 20 9.90 -3.23 6.55
CA CYS A 20 9.93 -1.97 7.27
C CYS A 20 9.37 -0.82 6.39
N PRO A 21 8.36 -0.08 6.84
CA PRO A 21 7.81 1.04 6.08
C PRO A 21 8.77 2.25 6.03
N GLY A 22 9.70 2.35 6.98
CA GLY A 22 10.71 3.40 7.02
C GLY A 22 11.77 3.21 5.95
N CYS A 23 12.65 2.21 6.11
CA CYS A 23 13.77 2.02 5.21
C CYS A 23 13.47 1.15 3.98
N GLY A 24 12.45 0.30 4.01
CA GLY A 24 12.12 -0.65 2.94
C GLY A 24 13.18 -1.74 2.69
N ARG A 25 14.26 -1.77 3.49
CA ARG A 25 15.44 -2.63 3.28
C ARG A 25 15.51 -3.82 4.20
N SER A 26 14.86 -3.75 5.34
CA SER A 26 14.93 -4.75 6.39
C SER A 26 13.56 -5.19 6.85
N SER A 27 13.53 -6.30 7.59
CA SER A 27 12.32 -6.83 8.21
C SER A 27 12.01 -6.10 9.52
N LEU A 28 10.74 -6.12 9.88
CA LEU A 28 10.27 -5.79 11.22
C LEU A 28 10.30 -7.06 12.07
N LYS A 29 10.88 -6.98 13.25
CA LYS A 29 10.88 -8.05 14.25
C LYS A 29 9.83 -7.76 15.31
N LEU A 30 9.00 -8.77 15.61
CA LEU A 30 8.00 -8.68 16.66
C LEU A 30 8.71 -8.66 18.03
N ASP A 31 8.43 -7.63 18.81
CA ASP A 31 8.86 -7.54 20.20
C ASP A 31 7.86 -8.28 21.08
N LYS A 32 8.27 -9.49 21.52
CA LYS A 32 7.43 -10.39 22.32
C LYS A 32 7.08 -9.82 23.69
N GLU A 33 7.89 -8.93 24.24
CA GLU A 33 7.64 -8.31 25.56
C GLU A 33 6.47 -7.33 25.49
N THR A 34 6.23 -6.74 24.34
CA THR A 34 5.11 -5.83 24.10
C THR A 34 3.82 -6.53 23.65
N PHE A 35 3.91 -7.84 23.38
CA PHE A 35 2.76 -8.60 22.91
C PHE A 35 1.72 -8.75 24.01
N ASN A 36 0.49 -8.29 23.73
CA ASN A 36 -0.63 -8.41 24.65
C ASN A 36 -1.86 -8.89 23.88
N ALA A 37 -2.45 -9.99 24.36
CA ALA A 37 -3.72 -10.52 23.84
C ALA A 37 -4.75 -10.59 24.97
N ARG A 38 -6.01 -10.35 24.63
CA ARG A 38 -7.14 -10.38 25.53
C ARG A 38 -8.33 -11.09 24.89
N VAL A 39 -8.97 -11.94 25.64
CA VAL A 39 -10.24 -12.60 25.26
C VAL A 39 -11.34 -11.55 25.16
N THR A 40 -12.18 -11.65 24.16
CA THR A 40 -13.31 -10.72 23.96
C THR A 40 -14.45 -10.99 24.96
N SER A 41 -15.29 -9.98 25.22
CA SER A 41 -16.47 -10.15 26.08
C SER A 41 -17.47 -11.16 25.53
N GLU A 42 -17.58 -11.27 24.20
CA GLU A 42 -18.41 -12.28 23.54
C GLU A 42 -17.96 -13.69 23.93
N SER A 43 -16.65 -13.97 23.88
CA SER A 43 -16.11 -15.28 24.28
C SER A 43 -16.29 -15.56 25.76
N HIS A 44 -16.12 -14.56 26.65
CA HIS A 44 -16.40 -14.73 28.08
C HIS A 44 -17.85 -15.15 28.31
N SER A 45 -18.81 -14.48 27.68
CA SER A 45 -20.24 -14.82 27.83
C SER A 45 -20.55 -16.22 27.32
N ILE A 46 -19.95 -16.64 26.21
CA ILE A 46 -20.15 -17.98 25.64
C ILE A 46 -19.58 -19.07 26.58
N ILE A 47 -18.38 -18.85 27.12
CA ILE A 47 -17.74 -19.79 28.07
C ILE A 47 -18.60 -19.98 29.32
N GLU A 48 -19.21 -18.91 29.83
CA GLU A 48 -20.12 -18.99 30.97
C GLU A 48 -21.40 -19.78 30.70
N PHE A 49 -21.97 -19.71 29.48
CA PHE A 49 -23.25 -20.35 29.15
C PHE A 49 -23.12 -21.77 28.60
N ILE A 50 -22.12 -22.06 27.76
CA ILE A 50 -22.00 -23.32 27.01
C ILE A 50 -20.89 -24.21 27.59
N GLY A 51 -19.96 -23.64 28.34
CA GLY A 51 -18.74 -24.30 28.78
C GLY A 51 -17.55 -23.94 27.89
N PHE A 52 -16.38 -24.47 28.24
CA PHE A 52 -15.14 -24.14 27.57
C PHE A 52 -14.99 -24.92 26.26
N GLU A 53 -15.29 -24.26 25.13
CA GLU A 53 -14.97 -24.74 23.78
C GLU A 53 -13.94 -23.82 23.15
N THR A 54 -12.75 -24.35 22.85
CA THR A 54 -11.60 -23.57 22.33
C THR A 54 -11.88 -22.86 21.03
N GLU A 55 -12.68 -23.47 20.18
CA GLU A 55 -13.08 -22.92 18.87
C GLU A 55 -13.91 -21.62 18.97
N LEU A 56 -14.51 -21.38 20.15
CA LEU A 56 -15.31 -20.19 20.43
C LEU A 56 -14.48 -19.06 21.05
N ILE A 57 -13.19 -19.29 21.30
CA ILE A 57 -12.32 -18.28 21.88
C ILE A 57 -11.88 -17.29 20.81
N LYS A 58 -12.31 -16.04 20.96
CA LYS A 58 -11.88 -14.91 20.15
C LYS A 58 -11.05 -13.98 21.02
N GLU A 59 -9.93 -13.54 20.48
CA GLU A 59 -9.00 -12.62 21.13
C GLU A 59 -8.83 -11.35 20.28
N VAL A 60 -8.38 -10.29 20.92
CA VAL A 60 -7.78 -9.13 20.28
C VAL A 60 -6.35 -8.99 20.77
N PHE A 61 -5.43 -8.62 19.88
CA PHE A 61 -4.03 -8.46 20.28
C PHE A 61 -3.47 -7.13 19.81
N THR A 62 -2.39 -6.72 20.47
CA THR A 62 -1.51 -5.64 20.06
C THR A 62 -0.07 -6.02 20.35
N SER A 63 0.85 -5.52 19.52
CA SER A 63 2.29 -5.70 19.70
C SER A 63 3.05 -4.59 18.99
N VAL A 64 4.29 -4.37 19.42
CA VAL A 64 5.25 -3.50 18.73
C VAL A 64 6.17 -4.36 17.88
N LEU A 65 6.47 -3.87 16.68
CA LEU A 65 7.49 -4.43 15.80
C LEU A 65 8.58 -3.37 15.60
N VAL A 66 9.84 -3.80 15.60
CA VAL A 66 10.99 -2.91 15.45
C VAL A 66 11.79 -3.33 14.22
N CYS A 67 12.29 -2.36 13.48
CA CYS A 67 13.13 -2.61 12.31
C CYS A 67 14.47 -3.24 12.73
N GLU A 68 14.86 -4.34 12.09
CA GLU A 68 16.14 -5.01 12.36
C GLU A 68 17.36 -4.24 11.84
N ASN A 69 17.15 -3.17 11.05
CA ASN A 69 18.23 -2.28 10.63
C ASN A 69 18.52 -1.24 11.70
N HIS A 70 19.66 -1.34 12.35
CA HIS A 70 20.11 -0.43 13.40
C HIS A 70 20.27 1.05 12.99
N GLU A 71 20.35 1.33 11.69
CA GLU A 71 20.36 2.71 11.19
C GLU A 71 18.94 3.28 11.00
N CYS A 72 17.92 2.44 11.04
CA CYS A 72 16.53 2.82 10.80
C CYS A 72 15.71 2.87 12.08
N GLU A 73 15.74 1.80 12.86
CA GLU A 73 15.01 1.61 14.13
C GLU A 73 13.52 2.00 14.08
N GLU A 74 12.90 1.92 12.89
CA GLU A 74 11.47 2.22 12.73
C GLU A 74 10.63 1.33 13.62
N VAL A 75 9.64 1.93 14.28
CA VAL A 75 8.73 1.27 15.20
C VAL A 75 7.33 1.22 14.60
N VAL A 76 6.73 0.04 14.57
CA VAL A 76 5.40 -0.19 14.01
C VAL A 76 4.52 -0.91 15.02
N VAL A 77 3.37 -0.34 15.35
CA VAL A 77 2.35 -1.04 16.14
C VAL A 77 1.55 -1.95 15.21
N CYS A 78 1.36 -3.20 15.63
CA CYS A 78 0.48 -4.15 14.96
C CYS A 78 -0.68 -4.51 15.91
N SER A 79 -1.89 -4.52 15.39
CA SER A 79 -3.07 -4.97 16.12
C SER A 79 -3.95 -5.84 15.22
N GLY A 80 -4.69 -6.75 15.84
CA GLY A 80 -5.55 -7.65 15.11
C GLY A 80 -6.42 -8.52 15.99
N THR A 81 -6.91 -9.61 15.42
CA THR A 81 -7.76 -10.61 16.08
C THR A 81 -6.99 -11.90 16.30
N GLY A 82 -7.33 -12.62 17.34
CA GLY A 82 -6.84 -13.97 17.61
C GLY A 82 -7.99 -14.97 17.74
N HIS A 83 -7.66 -16.23 17.53
CA HIS A 83 -8.53 -17.37 17.78
C HIS A 83 -7.68 -18.56 18.21
N VAL A 84 -8.29 -19.56 18.84
CA VAL A 84 -7.62 -20.76 19.29
C VAL A 84 -8.02 -21.92 18.40
N GLU A 85 -7.04 -22.68 17.94
CA GLU A 85 -7.26 -23.94 17.19
C GLU A 85 -6.61 -25.10 17.92
N MET A 86 -7.20 -26.28 17.80
CA MET A 86 -6.66 -27.52 18.28
C MET A 86 -5.88 -28.22 17.15
N ASP A 87 -4.60 -28.48 17.43
CA ASP A 87 -3.73 -29.24 16.54
C ASP A 87 -3.37 -30.59 17.18
N ILE A 88 -3.16 -31.61 16.36
CA ILE A 88 -2.60 -32.89 16.79
C ILE A 88 -1.09 -32.82 16.62
N THR A 89 -0.36 -32.85 17.73
CA THR A 89 1.12 -32.87 17.75
C THR A 89 1.62 -34.23 18.21
N VAL A 90 2.93 -34.47 18.09
CA VAL A 90 3.57 -35.69 18.53
C VAL A 90 4.51 -35.33 19.68
N ASN A 91 4.30 -35.91 20.85
CA ASN A 91 5.19 -35.69 22.02
C ASN A 91 6.54 -36.40 21.85
N GLU A 92 7.46 -36.18 22.79
CA GLU A 92 8.80 -36.76 22.76
C GLU A 92 8.80 -38.30 22.79
N ARG A 93 7.70 -38.93 23.19
CA ARG A 93 7.51 -40.38 23.21
C ARG A 93 6.91 -40.96 21.94
N GLY A 94 6.62 -40.11 20.93
CA GLY A 94 6.00 -40.51 19.68
C GLY A 94 4.47 -40.69 19.77
N GLU A 95 3.83 -40.26 20.87
CA GLU A 95 2.38 -40.36 21.04
C GLU A 95 1.70 -39.10 20.48
N GLN A 96 0.55 -39.28 19.84
CA GLN A 96 -0.27 -38.16 19.39
C GLN A 96 -0.97 -37.51 20.59
N ILE A 97 -0.77 -36.20 20.74
CA ILE A 97 -1.42 -35.38 21.75
C ILE A 97 -2.16 -34.24 21.11
N GLN A 98 -3.25 -33.80 21.74
CA GLN A 98 -3.97 -32.60 21.36
C GLN A 98 -3.34 -31.39 22.05
N GLU A 99 -2.91 -30.40 21.25
CA GLU A 99 -2.42 -29.14 21.77
C GLU A 99 -3.24 -27.98 21.20
N TYR A 100 -3.38 -26.93 21.98
CA TYR A 100 -4.15 -25.75 21.61
C TYR A 100 -3.21 -24.57 21.35
N PHE A 101 -3.36 -23.94 20.22
CA PHE A 101 -2.54 -22.82 19.77
C PHE A 101 -3.39 -21.60 19.49
N SER A 102 -2.93 -20.44 19.98
CA SER A 102 -3.51 -19.15 19.55
C SER A 102 -2.89 -18.70 18.24
N TYR A 103 -3.73 -18.39 17.29
CA TYR A 103 -3.40 -17.81 15.98
C TYR A 103 -3.82 -16.36 15.93
N TYR A 104 -2.91 -15.49 15.53
CA TYR A 104 -3.11 -14.04 15.49
C TYR A 104 -3.12 -13.52 14.08
N THR A 105 -4.21 -12.86 13.67
CA THR A 105 -4.41 -12.32 12.32
C THR A 105 -4.27 -10.79 12.36
N PRO A 106 -3.22 -10.21 11.77
CA PRO A 106 -3.06 -8.77 11.69
C PRO A 106 -4.21 -8.09 10.95
N LYS A 107 -4.64 -6.93 11.46
CA LYS A 107 -5.67 -6.09 10.84
C LYS A 107 -5.20 -4.67 10.60
N VAL A 108 -4.31 -4.15 11.45
CA VAL A 108 -3.83 -2.76 11.39
C VAL A 108 -2.33 -2.73 11.69
N PHE A 109 -1.62 -1.90 10.93
CA PHE A 109 -0.23 -1.51 11.19
C PHE A 109 -0.14 0.02 11.25
N ILE A 110 0.57 0.58 12.22
CA ILE A 110 0.76 2.02 12.42
C ILE A 110 2.26 2.28 12.69
N PRO A 111 2.98 2.94 11.79
CA PRO A 111 2.57 3.36 10.44
C PRO A 111 2.24 2.18 9.51
N PRO A 112 1.47 2.40 8.45
CA PRO A 112 1.03 1.32 7.56
C PRO A 112 2.20 0.71 6.78
N LEU A 113 2.12 -0.59 6.52
CA LEU A 113 3.07 -1.27 5.63
C LEU A 113 2.94 -0.74 4.21
N LYS A 114 4.07 -0.68 3.49
CA LYS A 114 4.08 -0.27 2.07
C LYS A 114 3.81 -1.46 1.17
N TYR A 115 2.77 -1.35 0.36
CA TYR A 115 2.42 -2.39 -0.62
C TYR A 115 3.07 -2.16 -1.99
N ILE A 116 3.46 -0.92 -2.28
CA ILE A 116 4.19 -0.53 -3.51
C ILE A 116 5.22 0.55 -3.19
N ASP A 117 6.20 0.70 -4.06
CA ASP A 117 7.12 1.82 -4.02
C ASP A 117 6.51 3.03 -4.74
N ILE A 118 6.45 4.17 -4.06
CA ILE A 118 5.95 5.41 -4.62
C ILE A 118 7.14 6.27 -5.03
N PRO A 119 7.24 6.70 -6.32
CA PRO A 119 8.31 7.59 -6.76
C PRO A 119 8.38 8.88 -5.94
N THR A 120 9.58 9.39 -5.69
CA THR A 120 9.82 10.61 -4.88
C THR A 120 9.18 11.86 -5.49
N GLU A 121 9.07 11.91 -6.81
CA GLU A 121 8.44 13.01 -7.55
C GLU A 121 6.90 12.91 -7.63
N CYS A 122 6.32 11.86 -7.00
CA CYS A 122 4.87 11.69 -6.98
C CYS A 122 4.22 12.82 -6.15
N PRO A 123 3.17 13.48 -6.66
CA PRO A 123 2.49 14.55 -5.93
C PRO A 123 1.91 14.11 -4.59
N SER A 124 1.94 15.01 -3.58
CA SER A 124 1.50 14.72 -2.21
C SER A 124 0.06 14.20 -2.14
N GLU A 125 -0.85 14.79 -2.91
CA GLU A 125 -2.27 14.40 -2.91
C GLU A 125 -2.50 12.97 -3.44
N VAL A 126 -1.60 12.47 -4.28
CA VAL A 126 -1.61 11.08 -4.75
C VAL A 126 -1.03 10.17 -3.67
N CYS A 127 0.11 10.58 -3.08
CA CYS A 127 0.78 9.84 -2.00
C CYS A 127 -0.12 9.65 -0.78
N GLU A 128 -0.82 10.70 -0.34
CA GLU A 128 -1.74 10.67 0.80
C GLU A 128 -2.84 9.64 0.61
N ASN A 129 -3.49 9.61 -0.58
CA ASN A 129 -4.53 8.62 -0.87
C ASN A 129 -3.97 7.18 -0.88
N LEU A 130 -2.74 6.98 -1.35
CA LEU A 130 -2.11 5.66 -1.34
C LEU A 130 -1.73 5.23 0.08
N GLN A 131 -1.24 6.14 0.93
CA GLN A 131 -0.96 5.86 2.34
C GLN A 131 -2.24 5.49 3.11
N GLU A 132 -3.33 6.21 2.87
CA GLU A 132 -4.64 5.84 3.43
C GLU A 132 -5.11 4.47 2.91
N ALA A 133 -4.90 4.16 1.62
CA ALA A 133 -5.20 2.84 1.08
C ALA A 133 -4.39 1.74 1.79
N PHE A 134 -3.10 1.97 2.04
CA PHE A 134 -2.25 1.02 2.76
C PHE A 134 -2.76 0.75 4.18
N SER A 135 -3.19 1.79 4.89
CA SER A 135 -3.77 1.65 6.24
C SER A 135 -5.04 0.79 6.26
N LEU A 136 -5.81 0.80 5.17
CA LEU A 136 -7.08 0.09 5.05
C LEU A 136 -6.95 -1.32 4.46
N THR A 137 -5.79 -1.70 3.95
CA THR A 137 -5.61 -2.92 3.15
C THR A 137 -6.10 -4.19 3.83
N LEU A 138 -5.77 -4.38 5.10
CA LEU A 138 -6.18 -5.57 5.85
C LEU A 138 -7.52 -5.40 6.57
N LEU A 139 -7.92 -4.17 6.84
CA LEU A 139 -9.14 -3.87 7.58
C LEU A 139 -10.37 -3.81 6.65
N SER A 140 -10.23 -3.17 5.50
CA SER A 140 -11.31 -2.94 4.53
C SER A 140 -10.74 -2.86 3.10
N PRO A 141 -10.52 -4.01 2.43
CA PRO A 141 -9.96 -4.02 1.08
C PRO A 141 -10.74 -3.19 0.07
N GLY A 142 -12.08 -3.18 0.16
CA GLY A 142 -12.94 -2.36 -0.70
C GLY A 142 -12.70 -0.85 -0.50
N SER A 143 -12.59 -0.40 0.76
CA SER A 143 -12.26 0.99 1.07
C SER A 143 -10.86 1.36 0.58
N ALA A 144 -9.90 0.46 0.72
CA ALA A 144 -8.54 0.63 0.20
C ALA A 144 -8.55 0.80 -1.33
N ALA A 145 -9.26 -0.06 -2.06
CA ALA A 145 -9.38 0.02 -3.52
C ALA A 145 -10.01 1.35 -3.96
N ASN A 146 -10.99 1.86 -3.21
CA ASN A 146 -11.60 3.16 -3.47
C ASN A 146 -10.61 4.32 -3.26
N LYS A 147 -9.72 4.23 -2.26
CA LYS A 147 -8.62 5.18 -2.06
C LYS A 147 -7.59 5.12 -3.19
N VAL A 148 -7.24 3.95 -3.69
CA VAL A 148 -6.39 3.80 -4.89
C VAL A 148 -7.04 4.48 -6.09
N ARG A 149 -8.34 4.30 -6.30
CA ARG A 149 -9.09 5.00 -7.35
C ARG A 149 -9.05 6.52 -7.17
N ALA A 150 -9.20 7.02 -5.94
CA ALA A 150 -9.09 8.46 -5.64
C ALA A 150 -7.68 9.01 -5.95
N ALA A 151 -6.63 8.23 -5.71
CA ALA A 151 -5.27 8.57 -6.12
C ALA A 151 -5.17 8.78 -7.63
N ILE A 152 -5.80 7.91 -8.45
CA ILE A 152 -5.86 8.11 -9.92
C ILE A 152 -6.64 9.36 -10.29
N GLU A 153 -7.74 9.68 -9.59
CA GLU A 153 -8.49 10.92 -9.84
C GLU A 153 -7.65 12.17 -9.58
N ASN A 154 -6.85 12.17 -8.51
CA ASN A 154 -5.92 13.25 -8.19
C ASN A 154 -4.77 13.31 -9.20
N LEU A 155 -4.21 12.17 -9.58
CA LEU A 155 -3.18 12.08 -10.62
C LEU A 155 -3.63 12.75 -11.93
N LEU A 156 -4.84 12.46 -12.41
CA LEU A 156 -5.40 13.11 -13.59
C LEU A 156 -5.57 14.63 -13.40
N SER A 157 -5.83 15.09 -12.19
CA SER A 157 -5.95 16.52 -11.87
C SER A 157 -4.61 17.24 -11.94
N VAL A 158 -3.55 16.62 -11.40
CA VAL A 158 -2.15 17.10 -11.50
C VAL A 158 -1.73 17.27 -12.97
N TYR A 159 -2.18 16.36 -13.84
CA TYR A 159 -1.93 16.45 -15.29
C TYR A 159 -2.88 17.39 -16.03
N ASN A 160 -3.65 18.24 -15.32
CA ASN A 160 -4.61 19.20 -15.85
C ASN A 160 -5.72 18.58 -16.70
N ILE A 161 -6.15 17.36 -16.37
CA ILE A 161 -7.33 16.75 -16.96
C ILE A 161 -8.57 17.27 -16.23
N PRO A 162 -9.50 17.96 -16.93
CA PRO A 162 -10.61 18.65 -16.29
C PRO A 162 -11.48 17.74 -15.42
N LYS A 163 -11.89 18.25 -14.26
CA LYS A 163 -12.89 17.61 -13.38
C LYS A 163 -14.32 17.94 -13.82
N TYR A 164 -14.52 19.04 -14.55
CA TYR A 164 -15.84 19.57 -14.91
C TYR A 164 -15.91 19.93 -16.38
N LYS A 165 -17.11 19.84 -16.96
CA LYS A 165 -17.46 20.35 -18.29
C LYS A 165 -18.70 21.23 -18.21
N LEU A 166 -18.81 22.19 -19.13
CA LEU A 166 -20.00 23.02 -19.29
C LEU A 166 -20.95 22.30 -20.25
N VAL A 167 -22.12 21.94 -19.78
CA VAL A 167 -23.16 21.26 -20.55
C VAL A 167 -24.38 22.18 -20.65
N LYS A 168 -25.01 22.24 -21.83
CA LYS A 168 -26.29 22.93 -22.02
C LYS A 168 -27.41 21.89 -21.91
N PRO A 169 -28.14 21.80 -20.78
CA PRO A 169 -29.24 20.86 -20.63
C PRO A 169 -30.37 21.20 -21.65
N LYS A 170 -31.07 20.17 -22.09
CA LYS A 170 -32.26 20.39 -22.95
C LYS A 170 -33.29 21.30 -22.26
N GLY A 171 -33.74 22.34 -22.96
CA GLY A 171 -34.74 23.28 -22.40
C GLY A 171 -34.21 24.39 -21.50
N LYS A 172 -32.89 24.45 -21.20
CA LYS A 172 -32.28 25.53 -20.41
C LYS A 172 -31.46 26.49 -21.28
N ALA A 173 -31.60 27.78 -21.03
CA ALA A 173 -30.84 28.83 -21.74
C ALA A 173 -29.36 28.87 -21.27
N LYS A 174 -29.10 28.58 -19.98
CA LYS A 174 -27.77 28.68 -19.37
C LYS A 174 -27.03 27.33 -19.36
N ARG A 175 -25.72 27.40 -19.58
CA ARG A 175 -24.81 26.23 -19.39
C ARG A 175 -24.64 25.94 -17.90
N GLU A 176 -24.64 24.66 -17.55
CA GLU A 176 -24.40 24.19 -16.18
C GLU A 176 -23.06 23.47 -16.10
N ARG A 177 -22.37 23.63 -14.95
CA ARG A 177 -21.13 22.93 -14.67
C ARG A 177 -21.46 21.50 -14.22
N ARG A 178 -21.02 20.50 -15.01
CA ARG A 178 -21.24 19.08 -14.71
C ARG A 178 -19.92 18.41 -14.40
N LEU A 179 -19.90 17.55 -13.38
CA LEU A 179 -18.75 16.68 -13.05
C LEU A 179 -18.52 15.71 -14.23
N ILE A 180 -17.28 15.53 -14.60
CA ILE A 180 -16.84 14.52 -15.58
C ILE A 180 -16.53 13.25 -14.80
N SER A 181 -17.10 12.12 -15.21
CA SER A 181 -16.82 10.84 -14.56
C SER A 181 -15.34 10.44 -14.73
N LEU A 182 -14.81 9.61 -13.80
CA LEU A 182 -13.45 9.09 -13.94
C LEU A 182 -13.25 8.37 -15.28
N HIS A 183 -14.26 7.62 -15.75
CA HIS A 183 -14.25 6.97 -17.06
C HIS A 183 -14.00 7.97 -18.20
N GLU A 184 -14.79 9.06 -18.25
CA GLU A 184 -14.63 10.10 -19.26
C GLU A 184 -13.29 10.83 -19.11
N ARG A 185 -12.80 11.03 -17.87
CA ARG A 185 -11.50 11.68 -17.63
C ARG A 185 -10.33 10.84 -18.12
N ILE A 186 -10.36 9.51 -17.91
CA ILE A 186 -9.33 8.59 -18.44
C ILE A 186 -9.31 8.63 -19.96
N ALA A 187 -10.46 8.53 -20.61
CA ALA A 187 -10.56 8.62 -22.07
C ALA A 187 -10.04 9.98 -22.60
N LEU A 188 -10.39 11.08 -21.92
CA LEU A 188 -9.90 12.42 -22.27
C LEU A 188 -8.38 12.55 -22.10
N ALA A 189 -7.82 11.93 -21.03
CA ALA A 189 -6.37 11.92 -20.81
C ALA A 189 -5.63 11.20 -21.93
N ALA A 190 -6.11 10.01 -22.31
CA ALA A 190 -5.55 9.23 -23.41
C ALA A 190 -5.56 10.01 -24.73
N HIS A 191 -6.66 10.73 -25.04
CA HIS A 191 -6.75 11.55 -26.22
C HIS A 191 -5.80 12.77 -26.19
N ARG A 192 -5.56 13.36 -25.03
CA ARG A 192 -4.75 14.58 -24.90
C ARG A 192 -3.25 14.34 -24.80
N LYS A 193 -2.82 13.21 -24.27
CA LYS A 193 -1.41 12.95 -23.94
C LYS A 193 -1.03 11.51 -24.27
N LYS A 194 -0.05 11.36 -25.16
CA LYS A 194 0.46 10.06 -25.63
C LYS A 194 0.86 9.09 -24.51
N ILE A 195 1.34 9.60 -23.38
CA ILE A 195 1.69 8.75 -22.24
C ILE A 195 0.45 8.08 -21.65
N PHE A 196 -0.68 8.81 -21.51
CA PHE A 196 -1.93 8.26 -21.01
C PHE A 196 -2.62 7.32 -22.02
N GLU A 197 -2.38 7.50 -23.32
CA GLU A 197 -2.82 6.54 -24.34
C GLU A 197 -2.22 5.16 -24.07
N LYS A 198 -0.92 5.08 -23.76
CA LYS A 198 -0.23 3.82 -23.43
C LYS A 198 -0.70 3.22 -22.10
N LEU A 199 -1.08 4.05 -21.14
CA LEU A 199 -1.52 3.64 -19.81
C LEU A 199 -3.04 3.45 -19.70
N ASN A 200 -3.79 3.66 -20.78
CA ASN A 200 -5.24 3.70 -20.77
C ASN A 200 -5.88 2.44 -20.17
N GLY A 201 -5.43 1.27 -20.61
CA GLY A 201 -5.94 -0.02 -20.10
C GLY A 201 -5.71 -0.20 -18.61
N LEU A 202 -4.52 0.17 -18.12
CA LEU A 202 -4.17 0.07 -16.69
C LEU A 202 -5.03 1.01 -15.83
N LEU A 203 -5.23 2.25 -16.28
CA LEU A 203 -6.08 3.23 -15.61
C LEU A 203 -7.53 2.76 -15.51
N PHE A 204 -8.06 2.15 -16.58
CA PHE A 204 -9.40 1.56 -16.55
C PHE A 204 -9.49 0.36 -15.60
N ALA A 205 -8.47 -0.51 -15.56
CA ALA A 205 -8.43 -1.63 -14.64
C ALA A 205 -8.48 -1.16 -13.18
N VAL A 206 -7.63 -0.21 -12.79
CA VAL A 206 -7.66 0.39 -11.43
C VAL A 206 -9.02 1.03 -11.14
N LYS A 207 -9.60 1.77 -12.09
CA LYS A 207 -10.93 2.36 -11.94
C LYS A 207 -11.99 1.30 -11.68
N TRP A 208 -11.97 0.16 -12.39
CA TRP A 208 -12.97 -0.90 -12.20
C TRP A 208 -12.82 -1.58 -10.85
N LEU A 209 -11.59 -1.93 -10.43
CA LEU A 209 -11.33 -2.49 -9.10
C LEU A 209 -11.77 -1.55 -7.98
N GLY A 210 -11.49 -0.24 -8.11
CA GLY A 210 -11.94 0.75 -7.14
C GLY A 210 -13.45 0.94 -7.10
N ASN A 211 -14.15 0.79 -8.23
CA ASN A 211 -15.62 0.82 -8.25
C ASN A 211 -16.21 -0.39 -7.54
N GLU A 212 -15.65 -1.59 -7.80
CA GLU A 212 -16.10 -2.82 -7.13
C GLU A 212 -16.02 -2.66 -5.61
N GLY A 213 -14.93 -2.09 -5.10
CA GLY A 213 -14.78 -1.80 -3.66
C GLY A 213 -15.80 -0.83 -3.06
N SER A 214 -16.57 -0.12 -3.88
CA SER A 214 -17.63 0.81 -3.43
C SER A 214 -19.00 0.16 -3.28
N HIS A 215 -19.19 -1.06 -3.73
CA HIS A 215 -20.45 -1.78 -3.64
C HIS A 215 -20.53 -2.63 -2.36
N ALA A 216 -21.64 -2.57 -1.62
CA ALA A 216 -21.83 -3.31 -0.38
C ALA A 216 -21.77 -4.85 -0.54
N THR A 217 -22.02 -5.33 -1.75
CA THR A 217 -21.96 -6.75 -2.13
C THR A 217 -20.69 -7.09 -2.92
N SER A 218 -19.65 -6.26 -2.80
CA SER A 218 -18.45 -6.45 -3.61
C SER A 218 -17.74 -7.75 -3.24
N GLY A 219 -17.43 -8.54 -4.25
CA GLY A 219 -16.60 -9.73 -4.14
C GLY A 219 -15.10 -9.41 -4.20
N LEU A 220 -14.70 -8.14 -3.99
CA LEU A 220 -13.30 -7.71 -4.09
C LEU A 220 -12.46 -8.42 -3.04
N THR A 221 -11.52 -9.21 -3.52
CA THR A 221 -10.58 -9.96 -2.68
C THR A 221 -9.34 -9.12 -2.35
N GLN A 222 -8.57 -9.58 -1.36
CA GLN A 222 -7.25 -9.00 -1.09
C GLN A 222 -6.31 -9.12 -2.29
N SER A 223 -6.43 -10.22 -3.06
CA SER A 223 -5.66 -10.41 -4.31
C SER A 223 -5.95 -9.31 -5.33
N ASP A 224 -7.23 -9.00 -5.55
CA ASP A 224 -7.65 -7.96 -6.49
C ASP A 224 -7.12 -6.57 -6.09
N LEU A 225 -7.10 -6.29 -4.77
CA LEU A 225 -6.52 -5.06 -4.25
C LEU A 225 -5.01 -4.98 -4.50
N LEU A 226 -4.28 -6.09 -4.30
CA LEU A 226 -2.84 -6.14 -4.58
C LEU A 226 -2.55 -5.94 -6.07
N ASP A 227 -3.42 -6.43 -6.95
CA ASP A 227 -3.31 -6.14 -8.38
C ASP A 227 -3.58 -4.67 -8.68
N ALA A 228 -4.56 -4.03 -8.01
CA ALA A 228 -4.77 -2.58 -8.12
C ALA A 228 -3.52 -1.79 -7.70
N TYR A 229 -2.82 -2.20 -6.64
CA TYR A 229 -1.55 -1.61 -6.23
C TYR A 229 -0.46 -1.79 -7.30
N ARG A 230 -0.24 -3.00 -7.82
CA ARG A 230 0.76 -3.28 -8.86
C ARG A 230 0.53 -2.46 -10.13
N LEU A 231 -0.73 -2.39 -10.58
CA LEU A 231 -1.12 -1.57 -11.71
C LEU A 231 -0.83 -0.09 -11.47
N THR A 232 -1.13 0.40 -10.26
CA THR A 232 -0.87 1.78 -9.85
C THR A 232 0.63 2.07 -9.79
N GLU A 233 1.44 1.18 -9.23
CA GLU A 233 2.91 1.27 -9.21
C GLU A 233 3.48 1.39 -10.62
N HIS A 234 3.00 0.56 -11.55
CA HIS A 234 3.42 0.62 -12.94
C HIS A 234 3.05 1.97 -13.60
N ILE A 235 1.84 2.47 -13.34
CA ILE A 235 1.40 3.79 -13.83
C ILE A 235 2.29 4.90 -13.28
N LEU A 236 2.57 4.89 -11.98
CA LEU A 236 3.41 5.90 -11.32
C LEU A 236 4.84 5.87 -11.83
N ASN A 237 5.44 4.70 -11.98
CA ASN A 237 6.80 4.54 -12.51
C ASN A 237 6.91 4.99 -13.97
N ALA A 238 5.86 4.81 -14.78
CA ALA A 238 5.83 5.31 -16.15
C ALA A 238 5.70 6.84 -16.22
N LEU A 239 5.02 7.47 -15.27
CA LEU A 239 4.79 8.91 -15.22
C LEU A 239 5.91 9.65 -14.48
N TYR A 240 6.51 9.02 -13.47
CA TYR A 240 7.59 9.54 -12.63
C TYR A 240 8.74 8.53 -12.59
N PRO A 241 9.49 8.36 -13.69
CA PRO A 241 10.56 7.38 -13.72
C PRO A 241 11.64 7.73 -12.70
N SER A 242 11.77 6.89 -11.67
CA SER A 242 12.82 7.01 -10.67
C SER A 242 14.18 6.62 -11.29
N GLY A 243 15.12 7.50 -11.19
CA GLY A 243 16.51 7.27 -11.62
C GLY A 243 17.04 8.32 -12.57
N VAL A 244 18.34 8.40 -12.66
CA VAL A 244 19.03 9.21 -13.69
C VAL A 244 18.47 8.77 -15.04
N ASP A 245 17.81 9.70 -15.75
CA ASP A 245 17.37 9.44 -17.12
C ASP A 245 18.60 9.01 -17.94
N LEU A 246 18.82 7.69 -17.98
CA LEU A 246 19.97 7.10 -18.65
C LEU A 246 20.01 7.50 -20.13
N GLN A 247 18.86 7.73 -20.75
CA GLN A 247 18.79 8.22 -22.11
C GLN A 247 19.25 9.68 -22.20
N LYS A 248 18.84 10.52 -21.24
CA LYS A 248 19.31 11.90 -21.15
C LYS A 248 20.82 11.94 -20.85
N ARG A 249 21.26 11.12 -19.92
CA ARG A 249 22.67 10.98 -19.58
C ARG A 249 23.49 10.46 -20.76
N ALA A 250 23.01 9.45 -21.47
CA ALA A 250 23.64 8.94 -22.68
C ALA A 250 23.75 10.03 -23.77
N ARG A 251 22.66 10.77 -24.01
CA ARG A 251 22.66 11.91 -24.96
C ARG A 251 23.68 12.98 -24.56
N GLU A 252 23.79 13.31 -23.28
CA GLU A 252 24.79 14.26 -22.78
C GLU A 252 26.22 13.76 -23.00
N ILE A 253 26.48 12.48 -22.71
CA ILE A 253 27.78 11.84 -22.93
C ILE A 253 28.15 11.85 -24.43
N VAL A 254 27.22 11.45 -25.28
CA VAL A 254 27.38 11.47 -26.73
C VAL A 254 27.67 12.89 -27.24
N LYS A 255 26.83 13.86 -26.81
CA LYS A 255 26.99 15.28 -27.18
C LYS A 255 28.33 15.84 -26.75
N ASN A 256 28.85 15.46 -25.60
CA ASN A 256 30.09 15.94 -25.05
C ASN A 256 31.29 15.07 -25.49
N LYS A 257 31.09 14.01 -26.30
CA LYS A 257 32.09 13.01 -26.65
C LYS A 257 32.88 12.50 -25.43
N GLY A 258 32.17 12.24 -24.33
CA GLY A 258 32.72 11.80 -23.05
C GLY A 258 32.19 12.61 -21.85
N VAL A 259 32.93 12.58 -20.75
CA VAL A 259 32.56 13.29 -19.51
C VAL A 259 32.80 14.81 -19.68
N LYS A 260 31.88 15.65 -19.18
CA LYS A 260 32.11 17.09 -19.14
C LYS A 260 33.37 17.41 -18.39
N LYS A 261 34.39 17.97 -19.09
CA LYS A 261 35.63 18.47 -18.46
C LYS A 261 35.24 19.62 -17.54
N GLN A 262 35.48 19.50 -16.25
CA GLN A 262 35.35 20.63 -15.33
C GLN A 262 36.38 21.69 -15.76
N LYS A 263 35.89 22.90 -16.09
CA LYS A 263 36.76 24.05 -16.28
C LYS A 263 37.43 24.35 -14.94
N LYS A 264 38.74 24.04 -14.81
CA LYS A 264 39.54 24.50 -13.68
C LYS A 264 39.45 26.02 -13.63
N LYS A 265 38.82 26.60 -12.63
CA LYS A 265 38.93 28.03 -12.31
C LYS A 265 40.38 28.22 -11.81
N PHE A 266 41.22 28.78 -12.63
CA PHE A 266 42.51 29.34 -12.18
C PHE A 266 42.19 30.58 -11.34
N SER A 267 42.31 30.47 -10.02
CA SER A 267 42.41 31.64 -9.15
C SER A 267 43.77 32.30 -9.39
N ARG A 268 43.78 33.47 -10.01
CA ARG A 268 44.97 34.32 -10.00
C ARG A 268 45.15 34.84 -8.58
N THR A 269 46.10 34.28 -7.87
CA THR A 269 46.64 34.88 -6.65
C THR A 269 47.41 36.13 -7.08
N SER A 270 46.86 37.31 -6.81
CA SER A 270 47.59 38.59 -6.90
C SER A 270 48.56 38.66 -5.73
N THR A 271 49.86 38.50 -6.07
CA THR A 271 50.97 38.88 -5.18
C THR A 271 50.98 40.40 -5.05
N ILE A 272 50.72 40.90 -3.85
CA ILE A 272 50.98 42.29 -3.49
C ILE A 272 52.36 42.31 -2.79
N GLN A 273 53.25 43.13 -3.31
CA GLN A 273 54.51 43.51 -2.68
C GLN A 273 54.28 44.37 -1.43
#